data_17d1da0251460397d406ced2e7c78b47
#
_entry.id   17d1da0251460397d406ced2e7c78b47
#
_cell.length_a   1.000
_cell.length_b   1.000
_cell.length_c   1.000
_cell.angle_alpha   90.00
_cell.angle_beta   90.00
_cell.angle_gamma   90.00
#
_symmetry.space_group_name_H-M   'P 1'
#
loop_
_entity.id
_entity.type
_entity.pdbx_description
1 polymer ?
#
loop_
_entity_poly.entity_id
_entity_poly.type
_entity_poly.pdbx_seq_one_letter_code
_entity_poly.pdbx_strand_id
1 'polypeptide(L)'
;LRYPKGLLFEDFPTTYRLLLKANKVVFNGEQSYFYRLRSNSIERKAFSLQKLDSGLKLLEMIDRQKNILLPIIKSYNCRTVSFLFHLLFQMPKGYVYRKVFQEKIRKLRWSVLLDERARKKTRIACLISFMGFELVEKIFCKMKSINV
;
A
#
# COMPACT_ATOMS: atom_id res chain seq x y z
N LEU A 1 -12.26 -11.73 -14.72
CA LEU A 1 -11.79 -10.73 -13.74
C LEU A 1 -12.02 -9.32 -14.31
N ARG A 2 -12.63 -8.45 -13.54
CA ARG A 2 -12.83 -7.03 -13.89
C ARG A 2 -12.29 -6.15 -12.77
N TYR A 3 -11.82 -4.96 -13.13
CA TYR A 3 -11.48 -3.93 -12.14
C TYR A 3 -12.76 -3.42 -11.46
N PRO A 4 -12.76 -3.24 -10.13
CA PRO A 4 -13.93 -2.71 -9.41
C PRO A 4 -14.19 -1.26 -9.83
N LYS A 5 -15.42 -0.97 -10.26
CA LYS A 5 -15.81 0.38 -10.66
C LYS A 5 -15.94 1.31 -9.45
N GLY A 6 -15.52 2.56 -9.59
CA GLY A 6 -15.67 3.59 -8.57
C GLY A 6 -14.70 3.48 -7.37
N LEU A 7 -13.76 2.54 -7.40
CA LEU A 7 -12.74 2.37 -6.38
C LEU A 7 -11.43 3.03 -6.83
N LEU A 8 -10.83 3.84 -5.98
CA LEU A 8 -9.46 4.30 -6.19
C LEU A 8 -8.49 3.16 -5.83
N PHE A 9 -7.35 3.10 -6.54
CA PHE A 9 -6.35 2.04 -6.35
C PHE A 9 -6.88 0.62 -6.69
N GLU A 10 -7.76 0.54 -7.67
CA GLU A 10 -8.43 -0.68 -8.13
C GLU A 10 -7.46 -1.74 -8.68
N ASP A 11 -6.27 -1.31 -9.08
CA ASP A 11 -5.17 -2.17 -9.53
C ASP A 11 -4.68 -3.09 -8.39
N PHE A 12 -4.65 -2.58 -7.17
CA PHE A 12 -4.10 -3.30 -6.03
C PHE A 12 -4.81 -4.65 -5.77
N PRO A 13 -6.14 -4.74 -5.61
CA PRO A 13 -6.81 -6.01 -5.37
C PRO A 13 -6.94 -6.88 -6.63
N THR A 14 -6.75 -6.32 -7.83
CA THR A 14 -7.03 -6.99 -9.10
C THR A 14 -5.79 -7.62 -9.72
N THR A 15 -4.66 -6.90 -9.73
CA THR A 15 -3.43 -7.35 -10.38
C THR A 15 -2.93 -8.68 -9.81
N TYR A 16 -2.92 -8.86 -8.48
CA TYR A 16 -2.50 -10.12 -7.86
C TYR A 16 -3.37 -11.31 -8.28
N ARG A 17 -4.68 -11.09 -8.42
CA ARG A 17 -5.61 -12.14 -8.87
C ARG A 17 -5.39 -12.50 -10.33
N LEU A 18 -5.03 -11.54 -11.17
CA LEU A 18 -4.65 -11.79 -12.57
C LEU A 18 -3.38 -12.63 -12.66
N LEU A 19 -2.34 -12.24 -11.90
CA LEU A 19 -1.07 -12.96 -11.86
C LEU A 19 -1.23 -14.39 -11.35
N LEU A 20 -2.05 -14.62 -10.32
CA LEU A 20 -2.32 -15.97 -9.79
C LEU A 20 -3.11 -16.87 -10.75
N LYS A 21 -3.87 -16.29 -11.69
CA LYS A 21 -4.63 -17.03 -12.70
C LYS A 21 -3.86 -17.24 -13.99
N ALA A 22 -2.76 -16.56 -14.18
CA ALA A 22 -1.95 -16.67 -15.39
C ALA A 22 -1.14 -17.99 -15.37
N ASN A 23 -1.17 -18.72 -16.48
CA ASN A 23 -0.33 -19.90 -16.66
C ASN A 23 1.15 -19.54 -16.78
N LYS A 24 1.46 -18.36 -17.34
CA LYS A 24 2.80 -17.85 -17.52
C LYS A 24 2.81 -16.33 -17.39
N VAL A 25 3.80 -15.81 -16.69
CA VAL A 25 4.06 -14.36 -16.57
C VAL A 25 5.41 -14.08 -17.21
N VAL A 26 5.45 -13.15 -18.15
CA VAL A 26 6.68 -12.71 -18.82
C VAL A 26 6.98 -11.27 -18.39
N PHE A 27 8.20 -11.04 -17.94
CA PHE A 27 8.70 -9.69 -17.70
C PHE A 27 9.49 -9.25 -18.93
N ASN A 28 9.06 -8.13 -19.53
CA ASN A 28 9.81 -7.45 -20.58
C ASN A 28 10.45 -6.19 -19.97
N GLY A 29 11.79 -6.07 -20.11
CA GLY A 29 12.55 -4.92 -19.62
C GLY A 29 12.49 -3.67 -20.52
N GLU A 30 11.85 -3.76 -21.69
CA GLU A 30 11.69 -2.62 -22.59
C GLU A 30 10.75 -1.56 -22.00
N GLN A 31 11.15 -0.29 -22.14
CA GLN A 31 10.35 0.84 -21.70
C GLN A 31 9.31 1.20 -22.77
N SER A 32 8.14 0.54 -22.74
CA SER A 32 7.07 0.73 -23.71
C SER A 32 5.95 1.67 -23.23
N TYR A 33 6.04 2.20 -22.01
CA TYR A 33 4.99 3.02 -21.41
C TYR A 33 5.54 4.31 -20.79
N PHE A 34 4.99 5.46 -21.22
CA PHE A 34 5.30 6.77 -20.65
C PHE A 34 4.28 7.14 -19.56
N TYR A 35 4.72 7.12 -18.31
CA TYR A 35 3.88 7.54 -17.19
C TYR A 35 3.90 9.06 -17.03
N ARG A 36 2.80 9.72 -17.42
CA ARG A 36 2.66 11.17 -17.29
C ARG A 36 2.41 11.55 -15.82
N LEU A 37 3.36 12.25 -15.24
CA LEU A 37 3.22 12.83 -13.89
C LEU A 37 2.39 14.11 -13.96
N ARG A 38 1.24 14.13 -13.32
CA ARG A 38 0.36 15.31 -13.20
C ARG A 38 0.26 15.73 -11.74
N SER A 39 0.24 17.05 -11.49
CA SER A 39 0.03 17.61 -10.14
C SER A 39 -1.29 17.12 -9.51
N ASN A 40 -2.33 17.00 -10.33
CA ASN A 40 -3.68 16.56 -9.92
C ASN A 40 -3.90 15.03 -10.01
N SER A 41 -2.83 14.21 -10.06
CA SER A 41 -3.01 12.75 -10.05
C SER A 41 -3.60 12.27 -8.71
N ILE A 42 -4.29 11.13 -8.74
CA ILE A 42 -4.91 10.51 -7.54
C ILE A 42 -3.89 10.36 -6.40
N GLU A 43 -2.65 9.97 -6.72
CA GLU A 43 -1.60 9.80 -5.71
C GLU A 43 -1.16 11.10 -5.07
N ARG A 44 -1.10 12.20 -5.85
CA ARG A 44 -0.60 13.52 -5.40
C ARG A 44 -1.68 14.41 -4.78
N LYS A 45 -2.96 14.17 -5.09
CA LYS A 45 -4.07 14.90 -4.46
C LYS A 45 -4.02 14.72 -2.95
N ALA A 46 -4.41 15.78 -2.24
CA ALA A 46 -4.61 15.75 -0.81
C ALA A 46 -5.56 14.62 -0.38
N PHE A 47 -5.56 14.31 0.91
CA PHE A 47 -6.49 13.35 1.50
C PHE A 47 -7.94 13.72 1.17
N SER A 48 -8.76 12.72 0.85
CA SER A 48 -10.18 12.87 0.60
C SER A 48 -10.97 11.70 1.22
N LEU A 49 -12.25 11.92 1.48
CA LEU A 49 -13.15 10.85 1.96
C LEU A 49 -13.23 9.70 0.97
N GLN A 50 -13.13 9.97 -0.33
CA GLN A 50 -13.09 8.92 -1.36
C GLN A 50 -11.83 8.04 -1.24
N LYS A 51 -10.66 8.63 -0.90
CA LYS A 51 -9.44 7.85 -0.63
C LYS A 51 -9.59 6.97 0.60
N LEU A 52 -10.24 7.49 1.65
CA LEU A 52 -10.50 6.73 2.86
C LEU A 52 -11.44 5.55 2.58
N ASP A 53 -12.59 5.82 1.96
CA ASP A 53 -13.58 4.80 1.62
C ASP A 53 -12.97 3.69 0.76
N SER A 54 -12.22 4.09 -0.27
CA SER A 54 -11.48 3.14 -1.11
C SER A 54 -10.47 2.32 -0.30
N GLY A 55 -9.73 2.95 0.62
CA GLY A 55 -8.78 2.27 1.50
C GLY A 55 -9.45 1.26 2.43
N LEU A 56 -10.60 1.60 3.02
CA LEU A 56 -11.38 0.69 3.89
C LEU A 56 -11.93 -0.50 3.09
N LYS A 57 -12.52 -0.25 1.94
CA LYS A 57 -13.02 -1.31 1.04
C LYS A 57 -11.88 -2.24 0.58
N LEU A 58 -10.71 -1.68 0.28
CA LEU A 58 -9.53 -2.47 -0.05
C LEU A 58 -9.10 -3.39 1.09
N LEU A 59 -9.09 -2.91 2.34
CA LEU A 59 -8.77 -3.74 3.50
C LEU A 59 -9.75 -4.90 3.65
N GLU A 60 -11.04 -4.64 3.48
CA GLU A 60 -12.07 -5.68 3.51
C GLU A 60 -11.87 -6.73 2.39
N MET A 61 -11.59 -6.27 1.16
CA MET A 61 -11.28 -7.16 0.04
C MET A 61 -10.03 -8.02 0.28
N ILE A 62 -9.00 -7.44 0.90
CA ILE A 62 -7.77 -8.13 1.30
C ILE A 62 -8.09 -9.26 2.28
N ASP A 63 -8.87 -8.99 3.31
CA ASP A 63 -9.22 -9.98 4.31
C ASP A 63 -10.06 -11.12 3.73
N ARG A 64 -11.00 -10.81 2.85
CA ARG A 64 -11.81 -11.83 2.13
C ARG A 64 -10.99 -12.70 1.18
N GLN A 65 -9.90 -12.18 0.62
CA GLN A 65 -9.06 -12.88 -0.36
C GLN A 65 -7.87 -13.62 0.26
N LYS A 66 -7.68 -13.57 1.56
CA LYS A 66 -6.50 -14.10 2.25
C LYS A 66 -6.15 -15.53 1.83
N ASN A 67 -7.13 -16.41 1.73
CA ASN A 67 -6.90 -17.81 1.37
C ASN A 67 -6.41 -17.96 -0.07
N ILE A 68 -6.93 -17.17 -1.01
CA ILE A 68 -6.50 -17.16 -2.42
C ILE A 68 -5.07 -16.66 -2.57
N LEU A 69 -4.65 -15.76 -1.66
CA LEU A 69 -3.37 -15.08 -1.71
C LEU A 69 -2.26 -15.80 -0.94
N LEU A 70 -2.54 -16.95 -0.32
CA LEU A 70 -1.55 -17.71 0.47
C LEU A 70 -0.21 -17.91 -0.25
N PRO A 71 -0.16 -18.29 -1.55
CA PRO A 71 1.10 -18.52 -2.25
C PRO A 71 1.99 -17.27 -2.35
N ILE A 72 1.40 -16.08 -2.29
CA ILE A 72 2.10 -14.79 -2.43
C ILE A 72 1.95 -13.90 -1.20
N ILE A 73 1.52 -14.47 -0.07
CA ILE A 73 1.09 -13.71 1.11
C ILE A 73 2.17 -12.75 1.64
N LYS A 74 3.45 -13.11 1.58
CA LYS A 74 4.55 -12.26 2.02
C LYS A 74 4.64 -10.98 1.17
N SER A 75 4.71 -11.14 -0.16
CA SER A 75 4.73 -10.00 -1.10
C SER A 75 3.49 -9.14 -0.99
N TYR A 76 2.34 -9.79 -0.81
CA TYR A 76 1.06 -9.11 -0.64
C TYR A 76 1.00 -8.31 0.67
N ASN A 77 1.47 -8.86 1.79
CA ASN A 77 1.58 -8.15 3.06
C ASN A 77 2.51 -6.93 2.95
N CYS A 78 3.65 -7.08 2.27
CA CYS A 78 4.56 -5.96 2.03
C CYS A 78 3.88 -4.83 1.23
N ARG A 79 3.16 -5.16 0.16
CA ARG A 79 2.41 -4.19 -0.65
C ARG A 79 1.29 -3.54 0.17
N THR A 80 0.55 -4.34 0.96
CA THR A 80 -0.50 -3.86 1.85
C THR A 80 0.04 -2.86 2.86
N VAL A 81 1.10 -3.20 3.58
CA VAL A 81 1.71 -2.31 4.58
C VAL A 81 2.24 -1.03 3.95
N SER A 82 2.89 -1.12 2.78
CA SER A 82 3.35 0.05 2.04
C SER A 82 2.20 0.99 1.67
N PHE A 83 1.09 0.43 1.21
CA PHE A 83 -0.12 1.18 0.86
C PHE A 83 -0.78 1.83 2.08
N LEU A 84 -0.86 1.10 3.20
CA LEU A 84 -1.40 1.63 4.44
C LEU A 84 -0.59 2.80 4.99
N PHE A 85 0.73 2.73 4.96
CA PHE A 85 1.59 3.86 5.31
C PHE A 85 1.34 5.06 4.40
N HIS A 86 1.20 4.82 3.08
CA HIS A 86 0.92 5.89 2.13
C HIS A 86 -0.39 6.64 2.46
N LEU A 87 -1.47 5.91 2.76
CA LEU A 87 -2.74 6.51 3.17
C LEU A 87 -2.64 7.18 4.54
N LEU A 88 -2.00 6.53 5.52
CA LEU A 88 -1.84 7.05 6.87
C LEU A 88 -1.13 8.41 6.89
N PHE A 89 -0.09 8.58 6.05
CA PHE A 89 0.66 9.85 5.98
C PHE A 89 -0.11 10.97 5.27
N GLN A 90 -1.14 10.65 4.51
CA GLN A 90 -2.02 11.65 3.90
C GLN A 90 -3.17 12.06 4.82
N MET A 91 -3.55 11.21 5.78
CA MET A 91 -4.66 11.51 6.70
C MET A 91 -4.32 12.64 7.68
N PRO A 92 -5.27 13.53 7.96
CA PRO A 92 -5.11 14.54 9.02
C PRO A 92 -4.76 13.89 10.36
N LYS A 93 -3.91 14.58 11.15
CA LYS A 93 -3.61 14.15 12.51
C LYS A 93 -4.88 14.15 13.36
N GLY A 94 -4.99 13.19 14.26
CA GLY A 94 -6.19 13.04 15.11
C GLY A 94 -7.40 12.38 14.44
N TYR A 95 -7.33 12.10 13.14
CA TYR A 95 -8.45 11.44 12.45
C TYR A 95 -8.68 10.03 12.99
N VAL A 96 -9.93 9.74 13.39
CA VAL A 96 -10.28 8.50 14.12
C VAL A 96 -9.87 7.22 13.35
N TYR A 97 -10.01 7.24 12.03
CA TYR A 97 -9.67 6.09 11.18
C TYR A 97 -8.16 5.79 11.08
N ARG A 98 -7.29 6.69 11.52
CA ARG A 98 -5.83 6.41 11.59
C ARG A 98 -5.55 5.17 12.43
N LYS A 99 -6.28 4.96 13.52
CA LYS A 99 -6.14 3.77 14.39
C LYS A 99 -6.37 2.46 13.63
N VAL A 100 -7.38 2.41 12.77
CA VAL A 100 -7.69 1.20 11.96
C VAL A 100 -6.49 0.81 11.10
N PHE A 101 -5.88 1.77 10.40
CA PHE A 101 -4.71 1.49 9.55
C PHE A 101 -3.48 1.15 10.38
N GLN A 102 -3.24 1.82 11.50
CA GLN A 102 -2.15 1.51 12.42
C GLN A 102 -2.25 0.10 12.98
N GLU A 103 -3.44 -0.34 13.39
CA GLU A 103 -3.69 -1.69 13.89
C GLU A 103 -3.40 -2.76 12.82
N LYS A 104 -3.84 -2.52 11.58
CA LYS A 104 -3.55 -3.43 10.47
C LYS A 104 -2.06 -3.49 10.19
N ILE A 105 -1.33 -2.37 10.22
CA ILE A 105 0.12 -2.34 10.09
C ILE A 105 0.78 -3.13 11.24
N ARG A 106 0.35 -2.92 12.51
CA ARG A 106 0.88 -3.68 13.66
C ARG A 106 0.75 -5.19 13.47
N LYS A 107 -0.38 -5.66 12.95
CA LYS A 107 -0.62 -7.09 12.69
C LYS A 107 0.30 -7.65 11.58
N LEU A 108 0.63 -6.84 10.58
CA LEU A 108 1.37 -7.30 9.40
C LEU A 108 2.87 -6.99 9.45
N ARG A 109 3.32 -6.04 10.26
CA ARG A 109 4.70 -5.52 10.24
C ARG A 109 5.77 -6.58 10.47
N TRP A 110 5.51 -7.57 11.32
CA TRP A 110 6.45 -8.66 11.56
C TRP A 110 6.69 -9.51 10.30
N SER A 111 5.63 -9.86 9.58
CA SER A 111 5.77 -10.61 8.33
C SER A 111 6.57 -9.86 7.26
N VAL A 112 6.50 -8.52 7.29
CA VAL A 112 7.27 -7.65 6.37
C VAL A 112 8.73 -7.52 6.80
N LEU A 113 8.99 -7.41 8.11
CA LEU A 113 10.36 -7.30 8.65
C LEU A 113 11.17 -8.56 8.39
N LEU A 114 10.55 -9.73 8.55
CA LEU A 114 11.18 -11.04 8.39
C LEU A 114 11.28 -11.47 6.91
N ASP A 115 10.68 -10.74 5.97
CA ASP A 115 10.78 -11.01 4.55
C ASP A 115 11.94 -10.24 3.93
N GLU A 116 13.02 -10.93 3.60
CA GLU A 116 14.23 -10.34 2.99
C GLU A 116 13.95 -9.73 1.60
N ARG A 117 12.94 -10.24 0.89
CA ARG A 117 12.52 -9.74 -0.43
C ARG A 117 11.64 -8.49 -0.34
N ALA A 118 11.17 -8.15 0.86
CA ALA A 118 10.35 -6.95 1.07
C ALA A 118 11.14 -5.67 0.78
N ARG A 119 10.46 -4.65 0.28
CA ARG A 119 11.06 -3.36 -0.05
C ARG A 119 11.76 -2.76 1.16
N LYS A 120 13.04 -2.40 1.03
CA LYS A 120 13.85 -1.81 2.12
C LYS A 120 13.14 -0.64 2.82
N LYS A 121 12.54 0.29 2.05
CA LYS A 121 11.77 1.42 2.62
C LYS A 121 10.61 0.95 3.51
N THR A 122 9.87 -0.07 3.11
CA THR A 122 8.73 -0.60 3.88
C THR A 122 9.23 -1.30 5.15
N ARG A 123 10.31 -2.07 5.08
CA ARG A 123 10.93 -2.71 6.24
C ARG A 123 11.40 -1.68 7.26
N ILE A 124 12.08 -0.63 6.81
CA ILE A 124 12.53 0.47 7.69
C ILE A 124 11.32 1.16 8.34
N ALA A 125 10.27 1.46 7.59
CA ALA A 125 9.05 2.04 8.15
C ALA A 125 8.40 1.13 9.20
N CYS A 126 8.36 -0.17 8.96
CA CYS A 126 7.89 -1.15 9.94
C CYS A 126 8.75 -1.13 11.20
N LEU A 127 10.08 -1.12 11.08
CA LEU A 127 10.99 -1.08 12.22
C LEU A 127 10.77 0.17 13.07
N ILE A 128 10.75 1.35 12.44
CA ILE A 128 10.54 2.62 13.13
C ILE A 128 9.15 2.69 13.80
N SER A 129 8.15 2.00 13.21
CA SER A 129 6.78 1.98 13.75
C SER A 129 6.66 1.36 15.15
N PHE A 130 7.67 0.64 15.64
CA PHE A 130 7.72 0.18 17.04
C PHE A 130 7.95 1.34 18.02
N MET A 131 8.67 2.38 17.58
CA MET A 131 8.89 3.60 18.35
C MET A 131 7.72 4.59 18.24
N GLY A 132 6.81 4.37 17.30
CA GLY A 132 5.61 5.19 17.09
C GLY A 132 5.39 5.58 15.62
N PHE A 133 4.13 5.68 15.24
CA PHE A 133 3.75 6.04 13.87
C PHE A 133 4.05 7.51 13.52
N GLU A 134 4.04 8.39 14.52
CA GLU A 134 4.40 9.79 14.32
C GLU A 134 5.87 9.97 13.91
N LEU A 135 6.75 9.15 14.48
CA LEU A 135 8.17 9.18 14.13
C LEU A 135 8.37 8.70 12.67
N VAL A 136 7.68 7.63 12.26
CA VAL A 136 7.69 7.19 10.86
C VAL A 136 7.25 8.31 9.93
N GLU A 137 6.13 8.96 10.25
CA GLU A 137 5.56 10.05 9.47
C GLU A 137 6.54 11.22 9.34
N LYS A 138 7.15 11.68 10.46
CA LYS A 138 8.16 12.76 10.46
C LYS A 138 9.34 12.45 9.54
N ILE A 139 9.89 11.24 9.63
CA ILE A 139 11.04 10.83 8.84
C ILE A 139 10.69 10.76 7.34
N PHE A 140 9.59 10.10 6.99
CA PHE A 140 9.22 9.91 5.59
C PHE A 140 8.68 11.17 4.91
N CYS A 141 8.01 12.07 5.65
CA CYS A 141 7.59 13.37 5.12
C CYS A 141 8.82 14.27 4.86
N LYS A 142 9.81 14.28 5.77
CA LYS A 142 11.06 15.02 5.58
C LYS A 142 11.86 14.51 4.38
N MET A 143 11.89 13.19 4.16
CA MET A 143 12.54 12.60 2.98
C MET A 143 11.86 12.98 1.65
N LYS A 144 10.54 13.19 1.64
CA LYS A 144 9.82 13.67 0.45
C LYS A 144 10.14 15.12 0.11
N SER A 145 10.32 15.98 1.10
CA SER A 145 10.66 17.40 0.88
C SER A 145 12.08 17.62 0.37
N ILE A 146 12.98 16.65 0.52
CA ILE A 146 14.37 16.73 0.04
C ILE A 146 14.49 16.30 -1.43
N ASN A 147 13.52 15.54 -1.94
CA ASN A 147 13.53 14.99 -3.32
C ASN A 147 12.60 15.76 -4.28
N VAL A 148 12.20 16.99 -3.94
CA VAL A 148 11.49 17.95 -4.78
C VAL A 148 12.40 19.15 -5.03
#